data_456b194e8dafd6919e54be8207310f1b
#
_entry.id   456b194e8dafd6919e54be8207310f1b
#
_cell.length_a   1.000
_cell.length_b   1.000
_cell.length_c   1.000
_cell.angle_alpha   90.00
_cell.angle_beta   90.00
_cell.angle_gamma   90.00
#
_symmetry.space_group_name_H-M   'P 1'
#
loop_
_entity.id
_entity.type
_entity.pdbx_description
1 polymer ?
#
loop_
_entity_poly.entity_id
_entity_poly.type
_entity_poly.pdbx_seq_one_letter_code
_entity_poly.pdbx_strand_id
1 'polypeptide(L)'
;MTNIQYSNHAEKRCAQRGIDKEIVDIVLSYGREDYDHKGACRYFLGQLEKRQLVKHAPDVIKKFGRKLDAVVVTTSKGTPLIITTFVRNRR
;
A
#
# COMPACT_ATOMS: atom_id res chain seq x y z
N MET A 1 -8.73 7.30 -12.78
CA MET A 1 -7.44 6.59 -12.69
C MET A 1 -6.36 7.53 -12.20
N THR A 2 -5.69 7.12 -11.17
CA THR A 2 -4.67 7.95 -10.54
C THR A 2 -3.32 7.66 -11.17
N ASN A 3 -2.63 8.70 -11.62
CA ASN A 3 -1.28 8.55 -12.11
C ASN A 3 -0.33 8.44 -10.91
N ILE A 4 -0.06 7.20 -10.54
CA ILE A 4 0.82 6.92 -9.42
C ILE A 4 2.24 6.80 -9.95
N GLN A 5 3.14 7.58 -9.38
CA GLN A 5 4.54 7.53 -9.75
C GLN A 5 5.34 6.77 -8.69
N TYR A 6 6.31 6.02 -9.16
CA TYR A 6 7.18 5.22 -8.31
C TYR A 6 8.60 5.75 -8.39
N SER A 7 9.26 5.89 -7.24
CA SER A 7 10.70 6.13 -7.25
C SER A 7 11.43 4.85 -7.68
N ASN A 8 12.68 4.99 -8.09
CA ASN A 8 13.48 3.83 -8.46
C ASN A 8 13.61 2.86 -7.28
N HIS A 9 13.78 3.40 -6.09
CA HIS A 9 13.87 2.58 -4.88
C HIS A 9 12.56 1.80 -4.65
N ALA A 10 11.42 2.47 -4.83
CA ALA A 10 10.12 1.83 -4.64
C ALA A 10 9.92 0.69 -5.64
N GLU A 11 10.30 0.90 -6.90
CA GLU A 11 10.18 -0.16 -7.89
C GLU A 11 11.04 -1.37 -7.55
N LYS A 12 12.27 -1.12 -7.10
CA LYS A 12 13.16 -2.21 -6.66
C LYS A 12 12.57 -2.95 -5.47
N ARG A 13 12.00 -2.23 -4.51
CA ARG A 13 11.40 -2.86 -3.33
C ARG A 13 10.20 -3.69 -3.69
N CYS A 14 9.36 -3.21 -4.60
CA CYS A 14 8.21 -3.99 -5.06
C CYS A 14 8.67 -5.31 -5.68
N ALA A 15 9.69 -5.25 -6.53
CA ALA A 15 10.21 -6.45 -7.18
C ALA A 15 10.83 -7.41 -6.16
N GLN A 16 11.62 -6.87 -5.22
CA GLN A 16 12.30 -7.70 -4.23
C GLN A 16 11.34 -8.39 -3.27
N ARG A 17 10.22 -7.77 -2.98
CA ARG A 17 9.28 -8.27 -1.98
C ARG A 17 8.03 -8.89 -2.58
N GLY A 18 7.97 -8.97 -3.91
CA GLY A 18 6.82 -9.56 -4.59
C GLY A 18 5.55 -8.75 -4.39
N ILE A 19 5.66 -7.43 -4.29
CA ILE A 19 4.51 -6.54 -4.15
C ILE A 19 4.11 -6.07 -5.53
N ASP A 20 2.97 -6.54 -6.03
CA ASP A 20 2.46 -6.11 -7.32
C ASP A 20 1.92 -4.70 -7.25
N LYS A 21 1.97 -3.98 -8.36
CA LYS A 21 1.41 -2.63 -8.43
C LYS A 21 -0.09 -2.63 -8.15
N GLU A 22 -0.78 -3.72 -8.44
CA GLU A 22 -2.18 -3.88 -8.08
C GLU A 22 -2.38 -3.83 -6.57
N ILE A 23 -1.48 -4.45 -5.81
CA ILE A 23 -1.53 -4.39 -4.35
C ILE A 23 -1.34 -2.96 -3.86
N VAL A 24 -0.41 -2.22 -4.46
CA VAL A 24 -0.18 -0.82 -4.12
C VAL A 24 -1.44 0.00 -4.36
N ASP A 25 -2.11 -0.20 -5.50
CA ASP A 25 -3.35 0.50 -5.80
C ASP A 25 -4.43 0.20 -4.76
N ILE A 26 -4.55 -1.05 -4.35
CA ILE A 26 -5.53 -1.46 -3.34
C ILE A 26 -5.23 -0.78 -2.00
N VAL A 27 -3.98 -0.80 -1.59
CA VAL A 27 -3.57 -0.19 -0.32
C VAL A 27 -3.82 1.31 -0.35
N LEU A 28 -3.53 1.98 -1.45
CA LEU A 28 -3.79 3.41 -1.56
C LEU A 28 -5.27 3.74 -1.60
N SER A 29 -6.09 2.88 -2.21
CA SER A 29 -7.52 3.13 -2.35
C SER A 29 -8.30 2.84 -1.08
N TYR A 30 -7.96 1.76 -0.39
CA TYR A 30 -8.73 1.29 0.77
C TYR A 30 -7.98 1.44 2.09
N GLY A 31 -6.69 1.73 2.03
CA GLY A 31 -5.86 1.76 3.22
C GLY A 31 -6.05 3.00 4.07
N ARG A 32 -5.57 2.90 5.28
CA ARG A 32 -5.54 4.00 6.23
C ARG A 32 -4.31 4.86 5.99
N GLU A 33 -4.49 6.17 6.06
CA GLU A 33 -3.40 7.13 5.99
C GLU A 33 -2.81 7.37 7.36
N ASP A 34 -1.49 7.38 7.44
CA ASP A 34 -0.79 7.70 8.67
C ASP A 34 0.37 8.63 8.33
N TYR A 35 0.24 9.90 8.72
CA TYR A 35 1.27 10.90 8.46
C TYR A 35 2.37 10.80 9.49
N ASP A 36 3.62 10.80 9.02
CA ASP A 36 4.70 11.00 9.95
C ASP A 36 5.08 12.49 9.97
N HIS A 37 5.84 12.90 10.97
CA HIS A 37 6.18 14.30 11.15
C HIS A 37 7.29 14.78 10.22
N LYS A 38 7.77 13.91 9.36
CA LYS A 38 8.88 14.22 8.45
C LYS A 38 8.43 14.45 7.02
N GLY A 39 7.13 14.60 6.81
CA GLY A 39 6.60 14.87 5.48
C GLY A 39 6.34 13.64 4.64
N ALA A 40 6.28 12.47 5.24
CA ALA A 40 5.91 11.25 4.54
C ALA A 40 4.55 10.76 5.00
N CYS A 41 3.88 10.02 4.14
CA CYS A 41 2.60 9.43 4.44
C CYS A 41 2.68 7.93 4.21
N ARG A 42 2.21 7.17 5.18
CA ARG A 42 2.15 5.72 5.07
C ARG A 42 0.71 5.28 4.88
N TYR A 43 0.52 4.35 3.97
CA TYR A 43 -0.79 3.74 3.72
C TYR A 43 -0.69 2.26 4.04
N PHE A 44 -1.68 1.74 4.74
CA PHE A 44 -1.73 0.32 5.06
C PHE A 44 -3.16 -0.10 5.35
N LEU A 45 -3.42 -1.40 5.21
CA LEU A 45 -4.73 -1.97 5.51
C LEU A 45 -4.74 -2.49 6.94
N GLY A 46 -5.45 -1.80 7.82
CA GLY A 46 -5.70 -2.29 9.16
C GLY A 46 -6.84 -3.29 9.16
N GLN A 47 -7.23 -3.75 10.34
CA GLN A 47 -8.30 -4.74 10.45
C GLN A 47 -9.64 -4.21 9.95
N LEU A 48 -9.95 -2.94 10.23
CA LEU A 48 -11.18 -2.34 9.76
C LEU A 48 -11.22 -2.27 8.24
N GLU A 49 -10.11 -1.85 7.64
CA GLU A 49 -10.01 -1.74 6.20
C GLU A 49 -10.11 -3.11 5.54
N LYS A 50 -9.51 -4.13 6.15
CA LYS A 50 -9.60 -5.49 5.63
C LYS A 50 -11.03 -6.03 5.72
N ARG A 51 -11.75 -5.70 6.78
CA ARG A 51 -13.16 -6.07 6.89
C ARG A 51 -14.00 -5.44 5.80
N GLN A 52 -13.72 -4.19 5.47
CA GLN A 52 -14.41 -3.52 4.38
C GLN A 52 -14.10 -4.18 3.04
N LEU A 53 -12.85 -4.59 2.83
CA LEU A 53 -12.48 -5.31 1.63
C LEU A 53 -13.22 -6.64 1.50
N VAL A 54 -13.41 -7.34 2.60
CA VAL A 54 -14.18 -8.60 2.57
C VAL A 54 -15.59 -8.36 2.06
N LYS A 55 -16.19 -7.23 2.41
CA LYS A 55 -17.54 -6.89 1.96
C LYS A 55 -17.57 -6.42 0.51
N HIS A 56 -16.60 -5.62 0.11
CA HIS A 56 -16.64 -4.95 -1.20
C HIS A 56 -15.87 -5.70 -2.27
N ALA A 57 -14.81 -6.40 -1.90
CA ALA A 57 -13.94 -7.08 -2.87
C ALA A 57 -13.33 -8.34 -2.24
N PRO A 58 -14.16 -9.35 -1.94
CA PRO A 58 -13.65 -10.56 -1.30
C PRO A 58 -12.62 -11.30 -2.14
N ASP A 59 -12.70 -11.17 -3.47
CA ASP A 59 -11.73 -11.82 -4.36
C ASP A 59 -10.31 -11.32 -4.15
N VAL A 60 -10.17 -10.05 -3.77
CA VAL A 60 -8.88 -9.44 -3.51
C VAL A 60 -8.22 -10.12 -2.30
N ILE A 61 -8.99 -10.38 -1.26
CA ILE A 61 -8.50 -11.06 -0.06
C ILE A 61 -7.98 -12.45 -0.43
N LYS A 62 -8.74 -13.19 -1.24
CA LYS A 62 -8.34 -14.53 -1.67
C LYS A 62 -7.10 -14.50 -2.55
N LYS A 63 -7.03 -13.54 -3.45
CA LYS A 63 -5.97 -13.46 -4.44
C LYS A 63 -4.62 -13.09 -3.80
N PHE A 64 -4.61 -12.15 -2.90
CA PHE A 64 -3.36 -11.58 -2.38
C PHE A 64 -3.00 -12.04 -0.98
N GLY A 65 -3.99 -12.34 -0.15
CA GLY A 65 -3.73 -12.86 1.20
C GLY A 65 -2.78 -11.99 2.00
N ARG A 66 -1.68 -12.56 2.43
CA ARG A 66 -0.70 -11.86 3.28
C ARG A 66 -0.03 -10.67 2.61
N LYS A 67 -0.02 -10.63 1.28
CA LYS A 67 0.57 -9.50 0.57
C LYS A 67 -0.20 -8.21 0.83
N LEU A 68 -1.43 -8.30 1.31
CA LEU A 68 -2.21 -7.13 1.71
C LEU A 68 -1.71 -6.49 2.99
N ASP A 69 -0.73 -7.06 3.67
CA ASP A 69 -0.04 -6.41 4.77
C ASP A 69 1.05 -5.44 4.30
N ALA A 70 1.10 -5.17 3.02
CA ALA A 70 2.05 -4.21 2.46
C ALA A 70 1.78 -2.80 2.99
N VAL A 71 2.85 -2.08 3.26
CA VAL A 71 2.81 -0.67 3.61
C VAL A 71 3.41 0.13 2.46
N VAL A 72 2.70 1.17 2.04
CA VAL A 72 3.15 2.04 0.96
C VAL A 72 3.49 3.40 1.56
N VAL A 73 4.71 3.86 1.33
CA VAL A 73 5.17 5.15 1.83
C VAL A 73 5.25 6.12 0.67
N THR A 74 4.59 7.27 0.81
CA THR A 74 4.51 8.27 -0.24
C THR A 74 4.96 9.63 0.28
N THR A 75 5.19 10.55 -0.66
CA THR A 75 5.31 11.97 -0.30
C THR A 75 3.94 12.46 0.18
N SER A 76 3.95 13.46 1.09
CA SER A 76 2.72 13.91 1.73
C SER A 76 1.97 14.99 0.96
N LYS A 77 2.57 15.59 -0.06
CA LYS A 77 1.97 16.70 -0.78
C LYS A 77 2.01 16.49 -2.29
N GLY A 78 1.01 17.05 -2.97
CA GLY A 78 0.94 17.05 -4.41
C GLY A 78 0.61 15.68 -4.99
N THR A 79 1.11 15.40 -6.17
CA THR A 79 0.95 14.09 -6.78
C THR A 79 1.74 13.07 -5.97
N PRO A 80 1.09 12.00 -5.50
CA PRO A 80 1.79 11.04 -4.66
C PRO A 80 2.94 10.37 -5.41
N LEU A 81 4.12 10.44 -4.81
CA LEU A 81 5.27 9.68 -5.28
C LEU A 81 5.53 8.58 -4.27
N ILE A 82 5.50 7.34 -4.72
CA ILE A 82 5.78 6.22 -3.85
C ILE A 82 7.28 6.15 -3.62
N ILE A 83 7.67 6.31 -2.37
CA ILE A 83 9.07 6.35 -1.98
C ILE A 83 9.61 4.95 -1.73
N THR A 84 8.81 4.13 -1.06
CA THR A 84 9.20 2.75 -0.76
C THR A 84 7.96 1.93 -0.40
N THR A 85 8.13 0.63 -0.41
CA THR A 85 7.10 -0.31 0.05
C THR A 85 7.76 -1.40 0.88
N PHE A 86 7.00 -1.96 1.82
CA PHE A 86 7.46 -3.10 2.58
C PHE A 86 6.26 -3.87 3.12
N VAL A 87 6.49 -5.08 3.58
CA VAL A 87 5.43 -5.90 4.16
C VAL A 87 5.54 -5.82 5.67
N ARG A 88 4.42 -5.53 6.32
CA ARG A 88 4.39 -5.49 7.79
C ARG A 88 4.58 -6.88 8.34
N ASN A 89 5.52 -6.97 9.27
CA ASN A 89 5.78 -8.22 9.94
C ASN A 89 4.94 -8.26 11.21
N ARG A 90 3.90 -9.05 11.20
CA ARG A 90 3.05 -9.19 12.37
C ARG A 90 3.36 -10.47 13.10
N ARG A 91 3.39 -10.34 14.36
CA ARG A 91 3.48 -11.49 15.24
C ARG A 91 2.26 -11.58 16.12
#